data_c22b73b00273766312e9ab94636d875c
#
_entry.id   c22b73b00273766312e9ab94636d875c
#
_cell.length_a   1.000
_cell.length_b   1.000
_cell.length_c   1.000
_cell.angle_alpha   90.00
_cell.angle_beta   90.00
_cell.angle_gamma   90.00
#
_symmetry.space_group_name_H-M   'P 1'
#
loop_
_entity.id
_entity.type
_entity.pdbx_description
1 polymer ?
#
loop_
_entity_poly.entity_id
_entity_poly.type
_entity_poly.pdbx_seq_one_letter_code
_entity_poly.pdbx_strand_id
1 'polypeptide(L)'
;MNAFDATVSAYAEVGRDLWTDVKDCASLGLAFVSPEEVCLALPSERLGELCFPPVGMPDLPERCLFVWWAAGEPRELARLARQFSRRGFTHVAWQRFLRGPKVHVFS
;
A
#
# COMPACT_ATOMS: atom_id res chain seq x y z
N MET A 1 -4.57 -15.43 13.36
CA MET A 1 -3.51 -15.03 12.40
C MET A 1 -3.34 -13.53 12.49
N ASN A 2 -2.13 -13.03 12.74
CA ASN A 2 -1.89 -11.59 12.81
C ASN A 2 -1.68 -11.01 11.41
N ALA A 3 -1.55 -9.69 11.32
CA ALA A 3 -1.40 -8.99 10.03
C ALA A 3 -0.17 -9.43 9.25
N PHE A 4 0.94 -9.67 9.95
CA PHE A 4 2.18 -10.13 9.32
C PHE A 4 2.00 -11.54 8.72
N ASP A 5 1.43 -12.46 9.48
CA ASP A 5 1.21 -13.84 8.99
C ASP A 5 0.24 -13.87 7.81
N ALA A 6 -0.82 -13.05 7.85
CA ALA A 6 -1.74 -12.93 6.74
C ALA A 6 -1.05 -12.41 5.47
N THR A 7 -0.14 -11.45 5.63
CA THR A 7 0.65 -10.90 4.53
C THR A 7 1.57 -11.97 3.93
N VAL A 8 2.29 -12.70 4.78
CA VAL A 8 3.18 -13.79 4.33
C VAL A 8 2.40 -14.84 3.55
N SER A 9 1.23 -15.24 4.04
CA SER A 9 0.38 -16.22 3.36
C SER A 9 -0.09 -15.73 2.00
N ALA A 10 -0.54 -14.47 1.91
CA ALA A 10 -0.99 -13.89 0.66
C ALA A 10 0.13 -13.83 -0.39
N TYR A 11 1.33 -13.44 0.03
CA TYR A 11 2.49 -13.40 -0.85
C TYR A 11 2.89 -14.80 -1.34
N ALA A 12 2.83 -15.79 -0.45
CA ALA A 12 3.15 -17.17 -0.81
C ALA A 12 2.18 -17.73 -1.86
N GLU A 13 0.90 -17.40 -1.75
CA GLU A 13 -0.12 -17.85 -2.71
C GLU A 13 0.16 -17.39 -4.13
N VAL A 14 0.67 -16.18 -4.29
CA VAL A 14 0.95 -15.60 -5.61
C VAL A 14 2.39 -15.79 -6.05
N GLY A 15 3.23 -16.43 -5.23
CA GLY A 15 4.62 -16.71 -5.56
C GLY A 15 5.51 -15.46 -5.61
N ARG A 16 5.15 -14.42 -4.88
CA ARG A 16 5.89 -13.16 -4.87
C ARG A 16 6.73 -13.03 -3.61
N ASP A 17 7.91 -12.42 -3.70
CA ASP A 17 8.78 -12.20 -2.57
C ASP A 17 8.37 -10.95 -1.79
N LEU A 18 7.86 -11.15 -0.58
CA LEU A 18 7.46 -10.08 0.32
C LEU A 18 8.60 -9.10 0.62
N TRP A 19 9.78 -9.60 0.89
CA TRP A 19 10.89 -8.75 1.33
C TRP A 19 11.42 -7.84 0.23
N THR A 20 11.31 -8.24 -1.04
CA THR A 20 11.62 -7.36 -2.16
C THR A 20 10.68 -6.15 -2.16
N ASP A 21 9.38 -6.36 -1.97
CA ASP A 21 8.41 -5.27 -1.93
C ASP A 21 8.58 -4.39 -0.70
N VAL A 22 8.82 -5.00 0.46
CA VAL A 22 9.11 -4.24 1.69
C VAL A 22 10.32 -3.34 1.49
N LYS A 23 11.38 -3.87 0.90
CA LYS A 23 12.61 -3.13 0.66
C LYS A 23 12.39 -1.95 -0.29
N ASP A 24 11.65 -2.19 -1.38
CA ASP A 24 11.33 -1.13 -2.35
C ASP A 24 10.51 -0.02 -1.72
N CYS A 25 9.47 -0.37 -0.97
CA CYS A 25 8.65 0.63 -0.28
C CYS A 25 9.44 1.34 0.83
N ALA A 26 10.25 0.61 1.60
CA ALA A 26 11.04 1.18 2.68
C ALA A 26 12.10 2.16 2.18
N SER A 27 12.67 1.93 0.99
CA SER A 27 13.64 2.83 0.40
C SER A 27 13.07 4.23 0.14
N LEU A 28 11.75 4.33 0.02
CA LEU A 28 11.02 5.58 -0.14
C LEU A 28 10.42 6.08 1.18
N GLY A 29 10.64 5.36 2.29
CA GLY A 29 10.01 5.66 3.57
C GLY A 29 8.51 5.36 3.60
N LEU A 30 8.04 4.44 2.78
CA LEU A 30 6.63 4.13 2.58
C LEU A 30 6.29 2.70 2.96
N ALA A 31 6.97 2.14 3.95
CA ALA A 31 6.69 0.81 4.47
C ALA A 31 6.62 0.82 5.99
N PHE A 32 5.68 0.08 6.52
CA PHE A 32 5.62 -0.23 7.94
C PHE A 32 5.28 -1.72 8.08
N VAL A 33 6.08 -2.45 8.85
CA VAL A 33 5.88 -3.88 9.07
C VAL A 33 5.99 -4.18 10.56
N SER A 34 4.94 -4.69 11.12
CA SER A 34 4.89 -5.19 12.50
C SER A 34 3.98 -6.41 12.56
N PRO A 35 3.94 -7.15 13.67
CA PRO A 35 3.00 -8.25 13.80
C PRO A 35 1.53 -7.83 13.64
N GLU A 36 1.17 -6.64 14.10
CA GLU A 36 -0.21 -6.14 14.12
C GLU A 36 -0.61 -5.40 12.86
N GLU A 37 0.33 -4.70 12.20
CA GLU A 37 0.04 -3.90 11.01
C GLU A 37 1.13 -4.07 9.96
N VAL A 38 0.70 -4.22 8.72
CA VAL A 38 1.58 -4.15 7.54
C VAL A 38 0.98 -3.14 6.57
N CYS A 39 1.77 -2.13 6.19
CA CYS A 39 1.34 -1.12 5.24
C CYS A 39 2.47 -0.86 4.25
N LEU A 40 2.21 -1.11 2.99
CA LEU A 40 3.17 -0.92 1.90
C LEU A 40 2.57 0.03 0.88
N ALA A 41 3.33 1.05 0.51
CA ALA A 41 2.84 2.08 -0.40
C ALA A 41 3.92 2.50 -1.39
N LEU A 42 3.48 3.04 -2.52
CA LEU A 42 4.35 3.60 -3.56
C LEU A 42 3.71 4.87 -4.11
N PRO A 43 4.52 5.78 -4.68
CA PRO A 43 3.95 6.84 -5.51
C PRO A 43 3.18 6.23 -6.68
N SER A 44 2.04 6.83 -7.05
CA SER A 44 1.18 6.28 -8.10
C SER A 44 1.88 6.12 -9.45
N GLU A 45 2.84 6.97 -9.76
CA GLU A 45 3.63 6.88 -10.99
C GLU A 45 4.52 5.63 -11.06
N ARG A 46 4.76 4.97 -9.94
CA ARG A 46 5.58 3.75 -9.87
C ARG A 46 4.77 2.47 -9.85
N LEU A 47 3.46 2.55 -10.03
CA LEU A 47 2.59 1.36 -9.98
C LEU A 47 2.93 0.31 -11.03
N GLY A 48 3.45 0.70 -12.17
CA GLY A 48 3.86 -0.24 -13.21
C GLY A 48 4.99 -1.18 -12.80
N GLU A 49 5.68 -0.89 -11.69
CA GLU A 49 6.74 -1.73 -11.16
C GLU A 49 6.20 -2.89 -10.31
N LEU A 50 4.91 -2.85 -9.93
CA LEU A 50 4.30 -3.90 -9.13
C LEU A 50 3.86 -5.07 -10.01
N CYS A 51 4.02 -6.29 -9.50
CA CYS A 51 3.55 -7.49 -10.19
C CYS A 51 2.03 -7.65 -10.14
N PHE A 52 1.36 -6.84 -9.34
CA PHE A 52 -0.10 -6.83 -9.23
C PHE A 52 -0.62 -5.45 -9.61
N PRO A 53 -0.55 -5.07 -10.90
CA PRO A 53 -1.18 -3.83 -11.28
C PRO A 53 -2.68 -3.93 -10.96
N PRO A 54 -3.26 -2.93 -10.30
CA PRO A 54 -4.69 -2.94 -10.04
C PRO A 54 -5.45 -2.97 -11.35
N VAL A 55 -6.30 -3.99 -11.54
CA VAL A 55 -7.11 -4.11 -12.76
C VAL A 55 -8.20 -3.04 -12.73
N GLY A 56 -8.31 -2.29 -13.84
CA GLY A 56 -9.35 -1.27 -13.98
C GLY A 56 -9.14 -0.03 -13.13
N MET A 57 -7.90 0.23 -12.71
CA MET A 57 -7.61 1.43 -11.95
C MET A 57 -7.79 2.68 -12.80
N PRO A 58 -8.55 3.68 -12.31
CA PRO A 58 -8.65 4.94 -13.01
C PRO A 58 -7.33 5.71 -12.97
N ASP A 59 -7.19 6.70 -13.85
CA ASP A 59 -6.06 7.62 -13.76
C ASP A 59 -6.02 8.27 -12.39
N LEU A 60 -4.88 8.17 -11.73
CA LEU A 60 -4.70 8.76 -10.41
C LEU A 60 -4.13 10.17 -10.54
N PRO A 61 -4.50 11.09 -9.63
CA PRO A 61 -3.93 12.43 -9.65
C PRO A 61 -2.43 12.40 -9.40
N GLU A 62 -1.75 13.49 -9.78
CA GLU A 62 -0.35 13.68 -9.43
C GLU A 62 -0.18 13.72 -7.91
N ARG A 63 1.00 13.34 -7.44
CA ARG A 63 1.32 13.30 -6.01
C ARG A 63 0.34 12.44 -5.21
N CYS A 64 -0.12 11.35 -5.82
CA CYS A 64 -0.97 10.37 -5.16
C CYS A 64 -0.11 9.26 -4.56
N LEU A 65 -0.31 9.00 -3.27
CA LEU A 65 0.25 7.84 -2.60
C LEU A 65 -0.69 6.66 -2.86
N PHE A 66 -0.16 5.56 -3.35
CA PHE A 66 -0.94 4.34 -3.51
C PHE A 66 -0.55 3.33 -2.44
N VAL A 67 -1.47 3.06 -1.51
CA VAL A 67 -1.33 1.99 -0.53
C VAL A 67 -1.76 0.70 -1.20
N TRP A 68 -0.81 -0.09 -1.62
CA TRP A 68 -1.12 -1.28 -2.41
C TRP A 68 -1.30 -2.53 -1.57
N TRP A 69 -0.78 -2.54 -0.35
CA TRP A 69 -1.04 -3.60 0.61
C TRP A 69 -1.23 -3.01 2.00
N ALA A 70 -2.31 -3.38 2.66
CA ALA A 70 -2.59 -2.96 4.02
C ALA A 70 -3.29 -4.10 4.75
N ALA A 71 -2.74 -4.49 5.89
CA ALA A 71 -3.31 -5.51 6.77
C ALA A 71 -3.16 -5.03 8.21
N GLY A 72 -4.24 -5.13 8.99
CA GLY A 72 -4.25 -4.73 10.38
C GLY A 72 -5.50 -3.91 10.73
N GLU A 73 -5.43 -3.19 11.83
CA GLU A 73 -6.54 -2.38 12.30
C GLU A 73 -6.73 -1.13 11.43
N PRO A 74 -7.96 -0.86 10.94
CA PRO A 74 -8.21 0.25 10.00
C PRO A 74 -7.76 1.62 10.49
N ARG A 75 -7.92 1.93 11.78
CA ARG A 75 -7.50 3.21 12.36
C ARG A 75 -5.99 3.41 12.30
N GLU A 76 -5.24 2.35 12.62
CA GLU A 76 -3.78 2.39 12.57
C GLU A 76 -3.28 2.48 11.14
N LEU A 77 -3.92 1.78 10.21
CA LEU A 77 -3.57 1.88 8.79
C LEU A 77 -3.85 3.27 8.24
N ALA A 78 -4.94 3.90 8.65
CA ALA A 78 -5.25 5.29 8.27
C ALA A 78 -4.19 6.25 8.81
N ARG A 79 -3.76 6.06 10.06
CA ARG A 79 -2.70 6.87 10.67
C ARG A 79 -1.39 6.72 9.92
N LEU A 80 -1.01 5.51 9.55
CA LEU A 80 0.20 5.24 8.78
C LEU A 80 0.12 5.91 7.39
N ALA A 81 -1.01 5.81 6.72
CA ALA A 81 -1.21 6.45 5.42
C ALA A 81 -1.07 7.96 5.52
N ARG A 82 -1.58 8.58 6.59
CA ARG A 82 -1.40 10.02 6.84
C ARG A 82 0.06 10.38 7.07
N GLN A 83 0.81 9.58 7.82
CA GLN A 83 2.24 9.81 8.02
C GLN A 83 3.00 9.73 6.70
N PHE A 84 2.70 8.73 5.88
CA PHE A 84 3.33 8.58 4.58
C PHE A 84 2.99 9.75 3.66
N SER A 85 1.75 10.23 3.70
CA SER A 85 1.31 11.33 2.83
C SER A 85 2.07 12.63 3.07
N ARG A 86 2.60 12.84 4.28
CA ARG A 86 3.40 14.04 4.61
C ARG A 86 4.72 14.13 3.84
N ARG A 87 5.09 13.10 3.09
CA ARG A 87 6.29 13.10 2.26
C ARG A 87 6.07 13.70 0.87
N GLY A 88 5.06 14.57 0.73
CA GLY A 88 4.82 15.32 -0.50
C GLY A 88 3.63 14.84 -1.32
N PHE A 89 2.77 14.02 -0.73
CA PHE A 89 1.57 13.54 -1.38
C PHE A 89 0.36 14.40 -1.00
N THR A 90 -0.52 14.62 -1.97
CA THR A 90 -1.77 15.36 -1.76
C THR A 90 -2.98 14.46 -1.73
N HIS A 91 -2.84 13.25 -2.25
CA HIS A 91 -3.91 12.26 -2.33
C HIS A 91 -3.43 10.91 -1.86
N VAL A 92 -4.34 10.09 -1.39
CA VAL A 92 -4.08 8.68 -1.11
C VAL A 92 -5.12 7.85 -1.82
N ALA A 93 -4.66 6.80 -2.49
CA ALA A 93 -5.53 5.81 -3.10
C ALA A 93 -5.17 4.44 -2.52
N TRP A 94 -6.15 3.59 -2.35
CA TRP A 94 -5.90 2.19 -2.03
C TRP A 94 -6.85 1.29 -2.79
N GLN A 95 -6.37 0.08 -3.03
CA GLN A 95 -7.14 -0.95 -3.71
C GLN A 95 -7.96 -1.73 -2.71
N ARG A 96 -9.27 -1.79 -2.94
CA ARG A 96 -10.14 -2.73 -2.23
C ARG A 96 -10.27 -3.97 -3.11
N PHE A 97 -10.13 -5.16 -2.52
CA PHE A 97 -10.11 -6.42 -3.25
C PHE A 97 -11.33 -6.66 -4.15
N LEU A 98 -12.48 -6.06 -3.85
CA LEU A 98 -13.72 -6.33 -4.58
C LEU A 98 -14.37 -5.11 -5.23
N ARG A 99 -13.82 -3.91 -5.07
CA ARG A 99 -14.50 -2.67 -5.48
C ARG A 99 -13.63 -1.67 -6.24
N GLY A 100 -12.41 -2.06 -6.61
CA GLY A 100 -11.49 -1.14 -7.24
C GLY A 100 -10.88 -0.12 -6.26
N PRO A 101 -9.97 0.73 -6.73
CA PRO A 101 -9.30 1.69 -5.87
C PRO A 101 -10.24 2.80 -5.42
N LYS A 102 -10.04 3.25 -4.20
CA LYS A 102 -10.74 4.41 -3.65
C LYS A 102 -9.73 5.54 -3.41
N VAL A 103 -10.00 6.72 -3.93
CA VAL A 103 -9.11 7.87 -3.79
C VAL A 103 -9.62 8.76 -2.64
N HIS A 104 -8.71 9.13 -1.76
CA HIS A 104 -8.97 10.08 -0.67
C HIS A 104 -8.05 11.27 -0.79
N VAL A 105 -8.57 12.45 -0.47
CA VAL A 105 -7.78 13.68 -0.41
C VAL A 105 -7.40 13.92 1.05
N PHE A 106 -6.12 14.11 1.32
CA PHE A 106 -5.67 14.55 2.63
C PHE A 106 -5.68 16.07 2.70
N SER A 107 -6.28 16.53 3.71
CA SER A 107 -6.27 17.96 4.03
C SER A 107 -5.03 18.31 4.88
#